data_7a785837f0ce4d37386428c41fa910f2
#
_entry.id   7a785837f0ce4d37386428c41fa910f2
#
_cell.length_a   1.000
_cell.length_b   1.000
_cell.length_c   1.000
_cell.angle_alpha   90.00
_cell.angle_beta   90.00
_cell.angle_gamma   90.00
#
_symmetry.space_group_name_H-M   'P 1'
#
loop_
_entity.id
_entity.type
_entity.pdbx_description
1 polymer ?
#
loop_
_entity_poly.entity_id
_entity_poly.type
_entity_poly.pdbx_seq_one_letter_code
_entity_poly.pdbx_strand_id
1 'polypeptide(L)'
;FHINEAPMMEQSHFKHLHQNDTYIRPEDFPMVDDVLDYLIDKQRQGYKMVDSIPRLQNMKGFMRGVGEHWGCRAGQNWLIIRTDGTLAPCFPMYNAKFDWGTVANQKFEKKQLAEMKHGCEPHCFSTLGYNVAYCYDVSRVMKWLWKQAKNGFQGVTGSFE
;
A
#
# COMPACT_ATOMS: atom_id res chain seq x y z
N PHE A 1 -11.27 3.49 0.38
CA PHE A 1 -11.31 2.22 -0.33
C PHE A 1 -10.04 1.44 0.02
N HIS A 2 -10.18 0.35 0.74
CA HIS A 2 -9.06 -0.51 1.10
C HIS A 2 -9.28 -1.88 0.47
N ILE A 3 -8.42 -2.24 -0.46
CA ILE A 3 -8.22 -3.64 -0.83
C ILE A 3 -6.95 -4.06 -0.11
N ASN A 4 -7.11 -4.87 0.90
CA ASN A 4 -5.99 -5.24 1.75
C ASN A 4 -5.99 -6.76 1.88
N GLU A 5 -5.34 -7.41 0.93
CA GLU A 5 -5.17 -8.86 0.92
C GLU A 5 -3.70 -9.21 0.91
N ALA A 6 -3.11 -9.17 2.09
CA ALA A 6 -1.85 -9.85 2.26
C ALA A 6 -2.14 -11.25 2.79
N PRO A 7 -1.79 -12.33 2.08
CA PRO A 7 -1.93 -13.71 2.59
C PRO A 7 -1.17 -13.94 3.90
N MET A 8 -0.24 -13.06 4.22
CA MET A 8 0.51 -13.06 5.47
C MET A 8 -0.16 -12.25 6.60
N MET A 9 -1.38 -11.75 6.40
CA MET A 9 -2.15 -11.14 7.48
C MET A 9 -2.49 -12.19 8.53
N GLU A 10 -1.81 -12.15 9.66
CA GLU A 10 -2.06 -13.02 10.80
C GLU A 10 -3.24 -12.58 11.66
N GLN A 11 -3.94 -11.52 11.29
CA GLN A 11 -5.14 -11.09 11.99
C GLN A 11 -6.27 -12.10 11.77
N SER A 12 -6.87 -12.55 12.85
CA SER A 12 -7.88 -13.64 12.82
C SER A 12 -9.06 -13.36 11.91
N HIS A 13 -9.47 -12.10 11.76
CA HIS A 13 -10.59 -11.70 10.89
C HIS A 13 -10.26 -11.75 9.40
N PHE A 14 -8.98 -11.91 9.01
CA PHE A 14 -8.57 -12.12 7.62
C PHE A 14 -8.27 -13.58 7.28
N LYS A 15 -8.20 -14.47 8.28
CA LYS A 15 -7.82 -15.88 8.07
C LYS A 15 -8.83 -16.71 7.27
N HIS A 16 -10.05 -16.24 7.11
CA HIS A 16 -11.12 -16.95 6.43
C HIS A 16 -11.77 -16.07 5.36
N LEU A 17 -10.96 -15.43 4.53
CA LEU A 17 -11.41 -14.48 3.51
C LEU A 17 -12.52 -15.05 2.63
N HIS A 18 -12.41 -16.33 2.22
CA HIS A 18 -13.42 -16.98 1.38
C HIS A 18 -14.78 -17.19 2.05
N GLN A 19 -14.86 -17.07 3.37
CA GLN A 19 -16.10 -17.18 4.15
C GLN A 19 -16.65 -15.80 4.56
N ASN A 20 -15.95 -14.73 4.19
CA ASN A 20 -16.33 -13.37 4.52
C ASN A 20 -17.18 -12.78 3.37
N ASP A 21 -18.36 -12.28 3.70
CA ASP A 21 -19.28 -11.64 2.73
C ASP A 21 -18.68 -10.36 2.10
N THR A 22 -17.65 -9.80 2.70
CA THR A 22 -16.93 -8.63 2.16
C THR A 22 -15.77 -8.99 1.24
N TYR A 23 -15.49 -10.28 1.03
CA TYR A 23 -14.46 -10.74 0.11
C TYR A 23 -14.89 -10.51 -1.33
N ILE A 24 -14.04 -9.84 -2.10
CA ILE A 24 -14.27 -9.64 -3.54
C ILE A 24 -13.93 -10.93 -4.28
N ARG A 25 -14.92 -11.56 -4.84
CA ARG A 25 -14.80 -12.83 -5.58
C ARG A 25 -14.54 -12.56 -7.06
N PRO A 26 -14.02 -13.54 -7.81
CA PRO A 26 -13.80 -13.39 -9.26
C PRO A 26 -15.04 -12.94 -10.04
N GLU A 27 -16.23 -13.37 -9.63
CA GLU A 27 -17.51 -12.95 -10.23
C GLU A 27 -17.83 -11.47 -10.01
N ASP A 28 -17.23 -10.83 -8.97
CA ASP A 28 -17.42 -9.42 -8.64
C ASP A 28 -16.48 -8.49 -9.41
N PHE A 29 -15.41 -9.02 -10.04
CA PHE A 29 -14.39 -8.22 -10.70
C PHE A 29 -14.94 -7.26 -11.76
N PRO A 30 -15.92 -7.61 -12.61
CA PRO A 30 -16.48 -6.66 -13.56
C PRO A 30 -17.08 -5.43 -12.86
N MET A 31 -17.85 -5.62 -11.80
CA MET A 31 -18.44 -4.52 -11.04
C MET A 31 -17.39 -3.65 -10.36
N VAL A 32 -16.35 -4.26 -9.81
CA VAL A 32 -15.24 -3.51 -9.19
C VAL A 32 -14.44 -2.75 -10.25
N ASP A 33 -14.22 -3.34 -11.43
CA ASP A 33 -13.58 -2.64 -12.56
C ASP A 33 -14.38 -1.41 -12.98
N ASP A 34 -15.70 -1.50 -13.08
CA ASP A 34 -16.57 -0.35 -13.42
C ASP A 34 -16.43 0.76 -12.38
N VAL A 35 -16.39 0.40 -11.08
CA VAL A 35 -16.18 1.37 -10.00
C VAL A 35 -14.80 2.03 -10.11
N LEU A 36 -13.74 1.25 -10.36
CA LEU A 36 -12.39 1.78 -10.50
C LEU A 36 -12.27 2.68 -11.72
N ASP A 37 -12.88 2.30 -12.86
CA ASP A 37 -12.91 3.14 -14.07
C ASP A 37 -13.68 4.44 -13.83
N TYR A 38 -14.81 4.38 -13.15
CA TYR A 38 -15.53 5.57 -12.74
C TYR A 38 -14.66 6.51 -11.89
N LEU A 39 -13.92 5.99 -10.90
CA LEU A 39 -13.02 6.79 -10.07
C LEU A 39 -11.88 7.40 -10.91
N ILE A 40 -11.29 6.63 -11.83
CA ILE A 40 -10.26 7.11 -12.75
C ILE A 40 -10.80 8.26 -13.61
N ASP A 41 -12.00 8.12 -14.15
CA ASP A 41 -12.62 9.16 -14.97
C ASP A 41 -12.96 10.42 -14.16
N LYS A 42 -13.41 10.27 -12.92
CA LYS A 42 -13.60 11.41 -12.02
C LYS A 42 -12.29 12.14 -11.74
N GLN A 43 -11.21 11.40 -11.52
CA GLN A 43 -9.89 12.02 -11.32
C GLN A 43 -9.41 12.76 -12.58
N ARG A 44 -9.63 12.20 -13.78
CA ARG A 44 -9.36 12.89 -15.06
C ARG A 44 -10.18 14.16 -15.24
N GLN A 45 -11.39 14.22 -14.67
CA GLN A 45 -12.25 15.40 -14.64
C GLN A 45 -11.82 16.45 -13.58
N GLY A 46 -10.74 16.19 -12.84
CA GLY A 46 -10.17 17.11 -11.85
C GLY A 46 -10.61 16.87 -10.40
N TYR A 47 -11.36 15.82 -10.11
CA TYR A 47 -11.66 15.44 -8.72
C TYR A 47 -10.38 14.98 -8.03
N LYS A 48 -10.13 15.53 -6.85
CA LYS A 48 -8.94 15.17 -6.04
C LYS A 48 -9.19 13.87 -5.29
N MET A 49 -8.28 12.92 -5.45
CA MET A 49 -8.30 11.63 -4.76
C MET A 49 -6.91 11.35 -4.18
N VAL A 50 -6.86 10.56 -3.11
CA VAL A 50 -5.61 10.13 -2.48
C VAL A 50 -4.88 9.11 -3.36
N ASP A 51 -5.64 8.20 -3.97
CA ASP A 51 -5.07 7.18 -4.85
C ASP A 51 -4.90 7.73 -6.27
N SER A 52 -3.70 7.58 -6.83
CA SER A 52 -3.39 7.99 -8.19
C SER A 52 -4.01 7.04 -9.23
N ILE A 53 -4.17 7.51 -10.47
CA ILE A 53 -4.69 6.70 -11.59
C ILE A 53 -3.88 5.40 -11.77
N PRO A 54 -2.53 5.42 -11.82
CA PRO A 54 -1.75 4.18 -11.92
C PRO A 54 -2.05 3.21 -10.78
N ARG A 55 -2.26 3.72 -9.56
CA ARG A 55 -2.60 2.88 -8.43
C ARG A 55 -3.97 2.21 -8.57
N LEU A 56 -4.99 2.95 -8.99
CA LEU A 56 -6.33 2.39 -9.27
C LEU A 56 -6.27 1.32 -10.36
N GLN A 57 -5.42 1.53 -11.38
CA GLN A 57 -5.17 0.53 -12.43
C GLN A 57 -4.48 -0.72 -11.89
N ASN A 58 -3.47 -0.55 -11.02
CA ASN A 58 -2.76 -1.67 -10.40
C ASN A 58 -3.66 -2.50 -9.45
N MET A 59 -4.69 -1.87 -8.85
CA MET A 59 -5.69 -2.61 -8.06
C MET A 59 -6.39 -3.69 -8.87
N LYS A 60 -6.71 -3.42 -10.14
CA LYS A 60 -7.33 -4.41 -11.03
C LYS A 60 -6.43 -5.62 -11.25
N GLY A 61 -5.14 -5.39 -11.47
CA GLY A 61 -4.14 -6.46 -11.59
C GLY A 61 -3.99 -7.25 -10.30
N PHE A 62 -3.86 -6.55 -9.18
CA PHE A 62 -3.69 -7.18 -7.87
C PHE A 62 -4.84 -8.13 -7.52
N MET A 63 -6.10 -7.73 -7.73
CA MET A 63 -7.27 -8.60 -7.50
C MET A 63 -7.23 -9.88 -8.33
N ARG A 64 -6.56 -9.86 -9.48
CA ARG A 64 -6.38 -11.03 -10.38
C ARG A 64 -5.09 -11.81 -10.11
N GLY A 65 -4.44 -11.54 -8.97
CA GLY A 65 -3.19 -12.20 -8.58
C GLY A 65 -1.94 -11.67 -9.29
N VAL A 66 -2.04 -10.56 -10.00
CA VAL A 66 -0.89 -9.87 -10.60
C VAL A 66 -0.38 -8.84 -9.61
N GLY A 67 0.48 -9.29 -8.69
CA GLY A 67 1.13 -8.41 -7.71
C GLY A 67 2.43 -7.81 -8.25
N GLU A 68 2.80 -6.65 -7.76
CA GLU A 68 4.03 -5.95 -8.10
C GLU A 68 4.91 -5.76 -6.86
N HIS A 69 6.23 -5.79 -7.06
CA HIS A 69 7.17 -5.28 -6.07
C HIS A 69 7.23 -3.75 -6.15
N TRP A 70 6.84 -3.09 -5.08
CA TRP A 70 6.68 -1.63 -5.04
C TRP A 70 7.64 -0.92 -4.07
N GLY A 71 8.65 -1.64 -3.57
CA GLY A 71 9.71 -1.09 -2.72
C GLY A 71 9.21 -0.72 -1.32
N CYS A 72 8.47 -1.61 -0.67
CA CYS A 72 7.89 -1.41 0.65
C CYS A 72 8.87 -0.84 1.68
N ARG A 73 8.46 0.18 2.41
CA ARG A 73 9.26 0.88 3.43
C ARG A 73 8.83 0.57 4.86
N ALA A 74 8.01 -0.46 5.05
CA ALA A 74 7.60 -0.93 6.38
C ALA A 74 8.81 -1.26 7.27
N GLY A 75 8.75 -0.85 8.52
CA GLY A 75 9.85 -0.98 9.48
C GLY A 75 11.08 -0.10 9.21
N GLN A 76 11.05 0.74 8.16
CA GLN A 76 12.12 1.67 7.81
C GLN A 76 11.67 3.14 7.91
N ASN A 77 10.58 3.48 7.25
CA ASN A 77 10.06 4.84 7.18
C ASN A 77 8.68 4.99 7.82
N TRP A 78 8.08 3.89 8.18
CA TRP A 78 6.86 3.82 8.97
C TRP A 78 6.81 2.50 9.74
N LEU A 79 6.14 2.51 10.88
CA LEU A 79 5.96 1.37 11.76
C LEU A 79 4.67 1.56 12.56
N ILE A 80 4.26 0.52 13.25
CA ILE A 80 3.12 0.55 14.17
C ILE A 80 3.62 0.30 15.58
N ILE A 81 3.11 1.09 16.51
CA ILE A 81 3.28 0.87 17.94
C ILE A 81 2.01 0.18 18.43
N ARG A 82 2.16 -1.01 18.99
CA ARG A 82 1.04 -1.75 19.59
C ARG A 82 0.66 -1.15 20.94
N THR A 83 -0.51 -1.51 21.44
CA THR A 83 -1.02 -1.01 22.72
C THR A 83 -0.17 -1.38 23.93
N ASP A 84 0.63 -2.42 23.82
CA ASP A 84 1.60 -2.86 24.84
C ASP A 84 2.98 -2.21 24.69
N GLY A 85 3.15 -1.27 23.74
CA GLY A 85 4.41 -0.59 23.48
C GLY A 85 5.38 -1.38 22.61
N THR A 86 5.03 -2.58 22.14
CA THR A 86 5.83 -3.34 21.20
C THR A 86 5.64 -2.83 19.78
N LEU A 87 6.53 -3.20 18.86
CA LEU A 87 6.55 -2.72 17.50
C LEU A 87 6.04 -3.75 16.51
N ALA A 88 5.46 -3.27 15.40
CA ALA A 88 5.23 -4.05 14.20
C ALA A 88 5.67 -3.27 12.97
N PRO A 89 6.20 -3.93 11.93
CA PRO A 89 6.70 -3.24 10.73
C PRO A 89 5.56 -2.60 9.93
N CYS A 90 4.36 -3.20 9.96
CA CYS A 90 3.18 -2.70 9.24
C CYS A 90 1.89 -3.31 9.83
N PHE A 91 0.75 -2.80 9.35
CA PHE A 91 -0.56 -3.28 9.79
C PHE A 91 -0.84 -4.74 9.39
N PRO A 92 -0.55 -5.21 8.16
CA PRO A 92 -0.67 -6.63 7.83
C PRO A 92 0.13 -7.56 8.75
N MET A 93 1.27 -7.11 9.24
CA MET A 93 2.16 -7.86 10.14
C MET A 93 1.95 -7.51 11.62
N TYR A 94 0.80 -6.95 11.98
CA TYR A 94 0.52 -6.50 13.34
C TYR A 94 0.63 -7.61 14.39
N ASN A 95 0.16 -8.81 14.06
CA ASN A 95 0.19 -9.99 14.95
C ASN A 95 1.32 -10.97 14.60
N ALA A 96 2.26 -10.57 13.73
CA ALA A 96 3.37 -11.44 13.36
C ALA A 96 4.18 -11.85 14.59
N LYS A 97 4.59 -13.10 14.63
CA LYS A 97 5.33 -13.70 15.77
C LYS A 97 6.76 -13.20 15.93
N PHE A 98 7.18 -12.26 15.11
CA PHE A 98 8.51 -11.67 15.19
C PHE A 98 8.60 -10.66 16.32
N ASP A 99 9.67 -10.76 17.10
CA ASP A 99 10.01 -9.74 18.09
C ASP A 99 10.73 -8.56 17.42
N TRP A 100 9.97 -7.53 17.12
CA TRP A 100 10.51 -6.28 16.55
C TRP A 100 10.96 -5.28 17.62
N GLY A 101 10.92 -5.69 18.90
CA GLY A 101 11.29 -4.86 20.03
C GLY A 101 10.18 -3.89 20.46
N THR A 102 10.61 -2.85 21.16
CA THR A 102 9.76 -1.79 21.71
C THR A 102 10.20 -0.42 21.20
N VAL A 103 9.42 0.61 21.51
CA VAL A 103 9.80 2.02 21.20
C VAL A 103 11.19 2.37 21.77
N ALA A 104 11.52 1.86 22.96
CA ALA A 104 12.81 2.12 23.60
C ALA A 104 13.95 1.22 23.07
N ASN A 105 13.63 0.05 22.52
CA ASN A 105 14.63 -0.89 22.03
C ASN A 105 14.14 -1.57 20.76
N GLN A 106 14.43 -0.97 19.63
CA GLN A 106 14.04 -1.46 18.30
C GLN A 106 14.96 -2.58 17.83
N LYS A 107 14.38 -3.63 17.24
CA LYS A 107 15.07 -4.81 16.73
C LYS A 107 14.87 -5.03 15.23
N PHE A 108 14.69 -3.99 14.44
CA PHE A 108 14.51 -4.10 13.00
C PHE A 108 15.83 -4.41 12.28
N GLU A 109 16.11 -5.69 12.08
CA GLU A 109 17.24 -6.12 11.27
C GLU A 109 16.95 -6.01 9.78
N LYS A 110 17.87 -5.36 9.03
CA LYS A 110 17.71 -5.12 7.59
C LYS A 110 17.47 -6.40 6.78
N LYS A 111 18.20 -7.48 7.12
CA LYS A 111 18.08 -8.77 6.42
C LYS A 111 16.69 -9.37 6.64
N GLN A 112 16.25 -9.45 7.88
CA GLN A 112 14.93 -9.98 8.24
C GLN A 112 13.80 -9.17 7.60
N LEU A 113 13.90 -7.84 7.60
CA LEU A 113 12.94 -6.97 6.92
C LEU A 113 12.91 -7.20 5.40
N ALA A 114 14.08 -7.40 4.78
CA ALA A 114 14.17 -7.63 3.34
C ALA A 114 13.54 -8.99 2.96
N GLU A 115 13.82 -10.05 3.72
CA GLU A 115 13.22 -11.37 3.52
C GLU A 115 11.69 -11.33 3.68
N MET A 116 11.20 -10.69 4.74
CA MET A 116 9.76 -10.50 4.96
C MET A 116 9.11 -9.76 3.78
N LYS A 117 9.70 -8.66 3.34
CA LYS A 117 9.16 -7.85 2.26
C LYS A 117 9.13 -8.59 0.93
N HIS A 118 10.19 -9.32 0.61
CA HIS A 118 10.26 -10.11 -0.62
C HIS A 118 9.10 -11.10 -0.73
N GLY A 119 8.74 -11.76 0.37
CA GLY A 119 7.59 -12.66 0.40
C GLY A 119 6.24 -11.96 0.48
N CYS A 120 6.19 -10.72 0.96
CA CYS A 120 4.95 -10.02 1.26
C CYS A 120 4.51 -9.08 0.12
N GLU A 121 5.41 -8.35 -0.51
CA GLU A 121 5.09 -7.29 -1.48
C GLU A 121 4.19 -7.74 -2.64
N PRO A 122 4.43 -8.90 -3.29
CA PRO A 122 3.59 -9.34 -4.40
C PRO A 122 2.13 -9.62 -4.00
N HIS A 123 1.89 -9.83 -2.71
CA HIS A 123 0.61 -10.19 -2.15
C HIS A 123 0.02 -9.10 -1.24
N CYS A 124 0.57 -7.90 -1.30
CA CYS A 124 0.17 -6.80 -0.43
C CYS A 124 -0.17 -5.55 -1.23
N PHE A 125 -1.35 -5.02 -0.98
CA PHE A 125 -1.80 -3.75 -1.56
C PHE A 125 -2.05 -2.70 -0.45
N SER A 126 -1.12 -2.60 0.52
CA SER A 126 -1.22 -1.64 1.62
C SER A 126 -1.21 -0.19 1.12
N THR A 127 -2.32 0.51 1.30
CA THR A 127 -2.48 1.91 0.89
C THR A 127 -1.44 2.82 1.54
N LEU A 128 -1.26 2.70 2.84
CA LEU A 128 -0.28 3.50 3.58
C LEU A 128 1.15 3.18 3.14
N GLY A 129 1.49 1.89 3.05
CA GLY A 129 2.82 1.45 2.66
C GLY A 129 3.21 1.88 1.25
N TYR A 130 2.29 1.77 0.30
CA TYR A 130 2.52 2.16 -1.09
C TYR A 130 2.77 3.67 -1.22
N ASN A 131 1.95 4.51 -0.59
CA ASN A 131 2.11 5.95 -0.65
C ASN A 131 3.45 6.41 -0.05
N VAL A 132 3.88 5.79 1.07
CA VAL A 132 5.19 6.06 1.66
C VAL A 132 6.31 5.62 0.71
N ALA A 133 6.23 4.41 0.14
CA ALA A 133 7.24 3.91 -0.80
C ALA A 133 7.36 4.80 -2.04
N TYR A 134 6.25 5.29 -2.54
CA TYR A 134 6.19 6.20 -3.70
C TYR A 134 7.02 7.47 -3.49
N CYS A 135 6.98 8.05 -2.29
CA CYS A 135 7.78 9.23 -1.94
C CYS A 135 9.30 8.97 -1.92
N TYR A 136 9.72 7.71 -1.87
CA TYR A 136 11.14 7.31 -1.89
C TYR A 136 11.61 6.79 -3.26
N ASP A 137 10.75 6.78 -4.26
CA ASP A 137 11.15 6.53 -5.65
C ASP A 137 11.74 7.82 -6.24
N VAL A 138 13.08 7.88 -6.25
CA VAL A 138 13.82 9.06 -6.70
C VAL A 138 13.42 9.47 -8.13
N SER A 139 13.17 8.52 -9.03
CA SER A 139 12.82 8.81 -10.41
C SER A 139 11.47 9.53 -10.53
N ARG A 140 10.50 9.11 -9.72
CA ARG A 140 9.16 9.70 -9.65
C ARG A 140 9.20 11.09 -8.99
N VAL A 141 9.94 11.20 -7.89
CA VAL A 141 10.12 12.50 -7.19
C VAL A 141 10.79 13.52 -8.12
N MET A 142 11.83 13.14 -8.85
CA MET A 142 12.50 14.03 -9.80
C MET A 142 11.59 14.46 -10.95
N LYS A 143 10.80 13.54 -11.51
CA LYS A 143 9.79 13.87 -12.54
C LYS A 143 8.76 14.85 -12.01
N TRP A 144 8.28 14.62 -10.78
CA TRP A 144 7.32 15.52 -10.12
C TRP A 144 7.94 16.91 -9.89
N LEU A 145 9.15 17.00 -9.34
CA LEU A 145 9.85 18.26 -9.13
C LEU A 145 10.04 19.03 -10.45
N TRP A 146 10.41 18.34 -11.50
CA TRP A 146 10.58 18.95 -12.82
C TRP A 146 9.25 19.49 -13.40
N LYS A 147 8.16 18.74 -13.23
CA LYS A 147 6.81 19.19 -13.61
C LYS A 147 6.40 20.44 -12.81
N GLN A 148 6.67 20.45 -11.50
CA GLN A 148 6.39 21.62 -10.64
C GLN A 148 7.23 22.86 -11.05
N ALA A 149 8.50 22.67 -11.31
CA ALA A 149 9.38 23.75 -11.76
C ALA A 149 8.90 24.36 -13.10
N LYS A 150 8.46 23.53 -14.06
CA LYS A 150 7.86 24.00 -15.30
C LYS A 150 6.55 24.77 -15.12
N ASN A 151 5.73 24.35 -14.17
CA ASN A 151 4.41 24.94 -13.91
C ASN A 151 4.46 26.10 -12.91
N GLY A 152 5.65 26.57 -12.52
CA GLY A 152 5.82 27.71 -11.62
C GLY A 152 5.40 27.49 -10.18
N PHE A 153 5.53 26.25 -9.67
CA PHE A 153 5.15 25.89 -8.29
C PHE A 153 3.72 26.35 -7.90
N GLN A 154 2.80 26.37 -8.83
CA GLN A 154 1.41 26.65 -8.53
C GLN A 154 0.90 25.61 -7.55
N GLY A 155 0.79 26.03 -6.31
CA GLY A 155 0.40 25.35 -5.07
C GLY A 155 0.28 23.82 -5.14
N VAL A 156 0.95 23.13 -4.25
CA VAL A 156 0.95 21.65 -4.11
C VAL A 156 -0.49 21.12 -3.92
N THR A 157 -1.24 21.07 -5.00
CA THR A 157 -2.61 20.55 -5.03
C THR A 157 -2.76 19.39 -6.01
N GLY A 158 -1.66 18.89 -6.55
CA GLY A 158 -1.66 17.73 -7.45
C GLY A 158 -1.20 16.47 -6.73
N SER A 159 -1.91 15.37 -6.93
CA SER A 159 -1.40 14.02 -6.69
C SER A 159 -0.02 13.87 -7.36
N PHE A 160 0.85 13.09 -6.73
CA PHE A 160 2.13 12.68 -7.33
C PHE A 160 1.84 11.76 -8.55
N GLU A 161 1.56 12.34 -9.71
CA GLU A 161 1.45 11.64 -10.98
C GLU A 161 2.79 11.58 -11.72
#